data_87729ae7179462e2f09e3a9cbd8665b7
#
_entry.id   87729ae7179462e2f09e3a9cbd8665b7
#
_cell.length_a   1.000
_cell.length_b   1.000
_cell.length_c   1.000
_cell.angle_alpha   90.00
_cell.angle_beta   90.00
_cell.angle_gamma   90.00
#
_symmetry.space_group_name_H-M   'P 1'
#
loop_
_entity.id
_entity.type
_entity.pdbx_description
1 polymer ?
#
loop_
_entity_poly.entity_id
_entity_poly.type
_entity_poly.pdbx_seq_one_letter_code
_entity_poly.pdbx_strand_id
1 'polypeptide(L)'
;MDRRDFVRLGLAAGAAAGMPTAAGGKDLDAVLDADVRAQQALMERGKLTSKTLVQRYLARIAALDKAGPRLNAIIELNPDALNIAADLDGERRAGKVRGPLHGIPVLLKDNIATGDRMSTSAGSLALDGVRATRDAFVAARLRAAGAVILGKTNLSEWANMRSTHSVSGWSGRGGQTRNPYALDRNTSGSSSGAGAAMAAGLATLAIGTETDGSIVSPASICGIVGIKPTLGLVSRSGIIPIAHSQDTAGPMTRTVADAALLLAAIAGADPDDAATQTGEDKPGDYAAALRTDGLQGKRLGVARNFFGNHPAVDAVITAELAVLQAQGATLVDVQLPNADKYGDTELEVLLSEFRPDLEAYLARYAAHAPIRTMADLIAFNDRHAAQELRHFGQEHLIAAQARSGLDARAYRDALADNRRYSRAEGIDRILREEKLDALVAPTGGTAWLTDYINGDHDGPGFSSPAAVAGYPHVTVPAGQVHGLPVGLSFVGGAWSEAALIAMAYAYEQASRRRRPPTFPASVNVKA
;
A
#
# COMPACT_ATOMS: atom_id res chain seq x y z
N MET A 1 -26.04 7.06 -16.88
CA MET A 1 -26.73 5.84 -16.43
C MET A 1 -27.03 5.99 -14.96
N ASP A 2 -28.27 5.95 -14.57
CA ASP A 2 -28.73 6.19 -13.20
C ASP A 2 -28.43 4.96 -12.32
N ARG A 3 -28.23 5.18 -10.99
CA ARG A 3 -28.03 4.12 -9.99
C ARG A 3 -29.07 2.98 -10.04
N ARG A 4 -30.20 3.21 -10.68
CA ARG A 4 -31.29 2.22 -10.84
C ARG A 4 -31.04 1.20 -11.94
N ASP A 5 -30.18 1.48 -12.92
CA ASP A 5 -29.89 0.56 -14.03
C ASP A 5 -28.93 -0.55 -13.66
N PHE A 6 -28.09 -0.34 -12.64
CA PHE A 6 -27.13 -1.34 -12.17
C PHE A 6 -27.80 -2.51 -11.41
N VAL A 7 -28.94 -2.27 -10.77
CA VAL A 7 -29.71 -3.30 -10.04
C VAL A 7 -30.53 -4.20 -10.98
N ARG A 8 -30.83 -3.75 -12.19
CA ARG A 8 -31.68 -4.51 -13.14
C ARG A 8 -30.88 -5.51 -14.01
N LEU A 9 -29.57 -5.39 -14.12
CA LEU A 9 -28.74 -6.35 -14.86
C LEU A 9 -28.38 -7.62 -14.07
N GLY A 10 -28.73 -7.67 -12.78
CA GLY A 10 -28.47 -8.84 -11.89
C GLY A 10 -29.61 -9.85 -11.80
N LEU A 11 -30.76 -9.61 -12.44
CA LEU A 11 -31.97 -10.43 -12.20
C LEU A 11 -32.51 -11.21 -13.42
N ALA A 12 -31.78 -11.29 -14.52
CA ALA A 12 -32.19 -12.04 -15.71
C ALA A 12 -31.20 -13.15 -16.11
N ALA A 13 -30.98 -14.14 -15.24
CA ALA A 13 -30.41 -15.44 -15.63
C ALA A 13 -30.85 -16.51 -14.62
N GLY A 14 -32.14 -16.73 -14.55
CA GLY A 14 -32.73 -17.88 -13.88
C GLY A 14 -33.27 -18.86 -14.91
N ALA A 15 -32.47 -19.86 -15.29
CA ALA A 15 -32.96 -21.12 -15.86
C ALA A 15 -31.96 -22.24 -15.55
N ALA A 16 -32.44 -23.26 -14.90
CA ALA A 16 -31.80 -24.42 -14.35
C ALA A 16 -30.73 -25.07 -15.22
N ALA A 17 -29.53 -25.26 -14.64
CA ALA A 17 -28.64 -26.36 -14.96
C ALA A 17 -27.91 -26.76 -13.68
N GLY A 18 -27.88 -28.05 -13.39
CA GLY A 18 -27.50 -28.77 -12.19
C GLY A 18 -26.48 -28.12 -11.26
N MET A 19 -26.80 -28.06 -9.98
CA MET A 19 -25.86 -27.67 -8.91
C MET A 19 -24.70 -28.68 -8.88
N PRO A 20 -23.43 -28.21 -8.98
CA PRO A 20 -22.30 -29.06 -8.60
C PRO A 20 -22.28 -29.17 -7.07
N THR A 21 -22.07 -30.37 -6.59
CA THR A 21 -22.01 -30.79 -5.19
C THR A 21 -20.99 -29.96 -4.39
N ALA A 22 -21.24 -29.75 -3.10
CA ALA A 22 -20.50 -28.92 -2.14
C ALA A 22 -18.96 -29.18 -2.01
N ALA A 23 -18.41 -30.19 -2.67
CA ALA A 23 -16.96 -30.45 -2.75
C ALA A 23 -16.25 -29.47 -3.71
N GLY A 24 -16.92 -28.95 -4.75
CA GLY A 24 -16.33 -27.99 -5.69
C GLY A 24 -16.20 -26.54 -5.12
N GLY A 25 -16.96 -26.19 -4.09
CA GLY A 25 -16.94 -24.84 -3.51
C GLY A 25 -15.66 -24.52 -2.72
N LYS A 26 -15.14 -25.47 -1.95
CA LYS A 26 -13.93 -25.27 -1.12
C LYS A 26 -12.66 -25.15 -1.95
N ASP A 27 -12.51 -25.90 -3.05
CA ASP A 27 -11.37 -25.80 -3.97
C ASP A 27 -11.40 -24.49 -4.79
N LEU A 28 -12.59 -23.94 -5.00
CA LEU A 28 -12.77 -22.71 -5.77
C LEU A 28 -12.38 -21.45 -4.98
N ASP A 29 -12.55 -21.44 -3.66
CA ASP A 29 -12.13 -20.34 -2.78
C ASP A 29 -10.61 -20.36 -2.55
N ALA A 30 -9.98 -21.52 -2.49
CA ALA A 30 -8.54 -21.66 -2.30
C ALA A 30 -7.71 -20.95 -3.40
N VAL A 31 -8.23 -20.86 -4.63
CA VAL A 31 -7.55 -20.18 -5.74
C VAL A 31 -7.46 -18.66 -5.56
N LEU A 32 -8.42 -18.05 -4.85
CA LEU A 32 -8.42 -16.62 -4.58
C LEU A 32 -7.39 -16.22 -3.51
N ASP A 33 -7.05 -17.15 -2.63
CA ASP A 33 -6.05 -16.95 -1.59
C ASP A 33 -4.66 -17.48 -2.00
N ALA A 34 -4.55 -18.13 -3.18
CA ALA A 34 -3.30 -18.60 -3.75
C ALA A 34 -2.38 -17.43 -4.19
N ASP A 35 -1.07 -17.65 -4.13
CA ASP A 35 -0.06 -16.74 -4.65
C ASP A 35 0.00 -16.72 -6.19
N VAL A 36 0.74 -15.78 -6.75
CA VAL A 36 0.92 -15.63 -8.21
C VAL A 36 1.44 -16.92 -8.84
N ARG A 37 2.42 -17.58 -8.22
CA ARG A 37 3.04 -18.80 -8.77
C ARG A 37 2.04 -19.95 -8.86
N ALA A 38 1.24 -20.15 -7.82
CA ALA A 38 0.20 -21.17 -7.80
C ALA A 38 -0.91 -20.89 -8.84
N GLN A 39 -1.34 -19.62 -8.97
CA GLN A 39 -2.31 -19.21 -9.98
C GLN A 39 -1.76 -19.39 -11.40
N GLN A 40 -0.51 -19.00 -11.66
CA GLN A 40 0.15 -19.24 -12.96
C GLN A 40 0.25 -20.73 -13.29
N ALA A 41 0.66 -21.55 -12.33
CA ALA A 41 0.74 -23.01 -12.53
C ALA A 41 -0.63 -23.64 -12.84
N LEU A 42 -1.73 -23.10 -12.31
CA LEU A 42 -3.08 -23.52 -12.70
C LEU A 42 -3.45 -23.08 -14.11
N MET A 43 -3.05 -21.87 -14.50
CA MET A 43 -3.29 -21.33 -15.85
C MET A 43 -2.49 -22.11 -16.92
N GLU A 44 -1.24 -22.43 -16.65
CA GLU A 44 -0.37 -23.24 -17.53
C GLU A 44 -0.94 -24.63 -17.79
N ARG A 45 -1.55 -25.24 -16.76
CA ARG A 45 -2.22 -26.56 -16.86
C ARG A 45 -3.64 -26.47 -17.43
N GLY A 46 -4.12 -25.27 -17.84
CA GLY A 46 -5.48 -25.06 -18.35
C GLY A 46 -6.59 -25.29 -17.31
N LYS A 47 -6.25 -25.30 -16.01
CA LYS A 47 -7.21 -25.46 -14.91
C LYS A 47 -7.82 -24.15 -14.43
N LEU A 48 -7.24 -23.02 -14.83
CA LEU A 48 -7.68 -21.66 -14.54
C LEU A 48 -7.52 -20.80 -15.80
N THR A 49 -8.37 -19.81 -15.96
CA THR A 49 -8.17 -18.71 -16.94
C THR A 49 -8.15 -17.38 -16.21
N SER A 50 -7.50 -16.38 -16.79
CA SER A 50 -7.51 -15.01 -16.27
C SER A 50 -8.95 -14.50 -16.12
N LYS A 51 -9.78 -14.71 -17.15
CA LYS A 51 -11.19 -14.32 -17.12
C LYS A 51 -11.95 -14.95 -15.96
N THR A 52 -11.76 -16.26 -15.72
CA THR A 52 -12.41 -16.96 -14.60
C THR A 52 -11.90 -16.42 -13.25
N LEU A 53 -10.61 -16.15 -13.12
CA LEU A 53 -10.02 -15.58 -11.91
C LEU A 53 -10.62 -14.20 -11.60
N VAL A 54 -10.69 -13.31 -12.61
CA VAL A 54 -11.33 -11.99 -12.49
C VAL A 54 -12.80 -12.11 -12.09
N GLN A 55 -13.56 -12.99 -12.75
CA GLN A 55 -14.98 -13.22 -12.39
C GLN A 55 -15.16 -13.61 -10.92
N ARG A 56 -14.30 -14.46 -10.39
CA ARG A 56 -14.35 -14.91 -9.00
C ARG A 56 -14.00 -13.77 -8.03
N TYR A 57 -12.98 -12.97 -8.33
CA TYR A 57 -12.67 -11.80 -7.51
C TYR A 57 -13.81 -10.77 -7.53
N LEU A 58 -14.43 -10.50 -8.68
CA LEU A 58 -15.59 -9.60 -8.76
C LEU A 58 -16.77 -10.13 -7.91
N ALA A 59 -17.02 -11.44 -7.91
CA ALA A 59 -18.05 -12.04 -7.06
C ALA A 59 -17.70 -11.93 -5.56
N ARG A 60 -16.42 -12.13 -5.18
CA ARG A 60 -15.96 -11.98 -3.79
C ARG A 60 -16.02 -10.52 -3.34
N ILE A 61 -15.68 -9.57 -4.20
CA ILE A 61 -15.84 -8.12 -3.95
C ILE A 61 -17.33 -7.79 -3.70
N ALA A 62 -18.23 -8.27 -4.54
CA ALA A 62 -19.66 -8.06 -4.35
C ALA A 62 -20.15 -8.61 -2.99
N ALA A 63 -19.64 -9.76 -2.56
CA ALA A 63 -20.05 -10.43 -1.32
C ALA A 63 -19.46 -9.82 -0.04
N LEU A 64 -18.19 -9.38 -0.06
CA LEU A 64 -17.48 -8.94 1.15
C LEU A 64 -17.28 -7.43 1.22
N ASP A 65 -17.11 -6.78 0.07
CA ASP A 65 -16.82 -5.35 0.03
C ASP A 65 -18.08 -4.48 -0.06
N LYS A 66 -19.05 -4.90 -0.88
CA LYS A 66 -20.30 -4.15 -1.10
C LYS A 66 -21.49 -4.70 -0.32
N ALA A 67 -21.43 -5.97 0.08
CA ALA A 67 -22.43 -6.63 0.94
C ALA A 67 -21.72 -7.31 2.13
N GLY A 68 -22.43 -8.11 2.93
CA GLY A 68 -21.88 -8.81 4.08
C GLY A 68 -21.16 -7.85 5.04
N PRO A 69 -19.85 -8.03 5.29
CA PRO A 69 -19.05 -7.16 6.17
C PRO A 69 -18.95 -5.71 5.70
N ARG A 70 -19.17 -5.45 4.41
CA ARG A 70 -19.08 -4.12 3.80
C ARG A 70 -17.74 -3.44 4.10
N LEU A 71 -16.66 -4.08 3.67
CA LEU A 71 -15.30 -3.60 3.92
C LEU A 71 -15.05 -2.21 3.31
N ASN A 72 -15.71 -1.93 2.17
CA ASN A 72 -15.58 -0.66 1.45
C ASN A 72 -14.13 -0.33 1.09
N ALA A 73 -13.37 -1.37 0.73
CA ALA A 73 -11.97 -1.29 0.34
C ALA A 73 -11.79 -0.88 -1.14
N ILE A 74 -12.81 -1.15 -1.97
CA ILE A 74 -12.80 -0.83 -3.42
C ILE A 74 -13.64 0.41 -3.65
N ILE A 75 -13.04 1.46 -4.24
CA ILE A 75 -13.72 2.70 -4.56
C ILE A 75 -14.31 2.66 -5.98
N GLU A 76 -13.63 2.01 -6.92
CA GLU A 76 -14.07 1.87 -8.31
C GLU A 76 -13.57 0.57 -8.93
N LEU A 77 -14.40 -0.10 -9.73
CA LEU A 77 -14.03 -1.28 -10.49
C LEU A 77 -13.75 -0.91 -11.95
N ASN A 78 -12.77 -1.57 -12.56
CA ASN A 78 -12.50 -1.43 -13.98
C ASN A 78 -13.60 -2.10 -14.80
N PRO A 79 -14.41 -1.33 -15.57
CA PRO A 79 -15.49 -1.89 -16.38
C PRO A 79 -15.00 -2.78 -17.52
N ASP A 80 -13.70 -2.70 -17.88
CA ASP A 80 -13.09 -3.48 -18.96
C ASP A 80 -12.31 -4.71 -18.47
N ALA A 81 -12.22 -4.93 -17.15
CA ALA A 81 -11.38 -5.99 -16.58
C ALA A 81 -11.63 -7.38 -17.17
N LEU A 82 -12.90 -7.74 -17.40
CA LEU A 82 -13.26 -9.05 -17.98
C LEU A 82 -12.83 -9.21 -19.44
N ASN A 83 -12.93 -8.13 -20.24
CA ASN A 83 -12.49 -8.14 -21.63
C ASN A 83 -10.96 -8.23 -21.72
N ILE A 84 -10.26 -7.42 -20.92
CA ILE A 84 -8.80 -7.46 -20.83
C ILE A 84 -8.32 -8.86 -20.43
N ALA A 85 -8.96 -9.48 -19.43
CA ALA A 85 -8.63 -10.83 -19.01
C ALA A 85 -8.87 -11.88 -20.12
N ALA A 86 -9.95 -11.75 -20.89
CA ALA A 86 -10.24 -12.63 -22.01
C ALA A 86 -9.21 -12.49 -23.15
N ASP A 87 -8.75 -11.27 -23.42
CA ASP A 87 -7.71 -11.00 -24.43
C ASP A 87 -6.37 -11.61 -24.01
N LEU A 88 -6.00 -11.48 -22.74
CA LEU A 88 -4.79 -12.11 -22.18
C LEU A 88 -4.87 -13.65 -22.19
N ASP A 89 -6.05 -14.23 -21.96
CA ASP A 89 -6.27 -15.67 -22.17
C ASP A 89 -6.08 -16.06 -23.65
N GLY A 90 -6.47 -15.18 -24.58
CA GLY A 90 -6.19 -15.33 -26.02
C GLY A 90 -4.70 -15.32 -26.33
N GLU A 91 -3.95 -14.35 -25.78
CA GLU A 91 -2.49 -14.28 -25.92
C GLU A 91 -1.81 -15.53 -25.38
N ARG A 92 -2.21 -16.01 -24.18
CA ARG A 92 -1.67 -17.26 -23.60
C ARG A 92 -1.90 -18.46 -24.51
N ARG A 93 -3.11 -18.63 -25.07
CA ARG A 93 -3.39 -19.71 -26.04
C ARG A 93 -2.54 -19.62 -27.29
N ALA A 94 -2.17 -18.42 -27.70
CA ALA A 94 -1.26 -18.18 -28.83
C ALA A 94 0.24 -18.29 -28.45
N GLY A 95 0.58 -18.73 -27.23
CA GLY A 95 1.95 -18.85 -26.74
C GLY A 95 2.62 -17.50 -26.35
N LYS A 96 1.84 -16.42 -26.28
CA LYS A 96 2.35 -15.06 -25.98
C LYS A 96 2.14 -14.73 -24.52
N VAL A 97 2.92 -15.30 -23.61
CA VAL A 97 2.92 -14.97 -22.19
C VAL A 97 3.93 -13.85 -21.91
N ARG A 98 3.46 -12.72 -21.37
CA ARG A 98 4.29 -11.50 -21.17
C ARG A 98 5.19 -11.57 -19.93
N GLY A 99 4.99 -12.56 -19.04
CA GLY A 99 5.79 -12.73 -17.84
C GLY A 99 4.96 -13.25 -16.64
N PRO A 100 5.52 -13.22 -15.43
CA PRO A 100 4.87 -13.81 -14.24
C PRO A 100 3.50 -13.20 -13.88
N LEU A 101 3.26 -11.94 -14.26
CA LEU A 101 2.00 -11.24 -13.95
C LEU A 101 0.95 -11.37 -15.06
N HIS A 102 1.23 -12.11 -16.15
CA HIS A 102 0.31 -12.23 -17.28
C HIS A 102 -1.03 -12.86 -16.86
N GLY A 103 -2.10 -12.07 -16.94
CA GLY A 103 -3.46 -12.47 -16.57
C GLY A 103 -3.76 -12.39 -15.07
N ILE A 104 -2.85 -11.87 -14.24
CA ILE A 104 -3.02 -11.74 -12.78
C ILE A 104 -3.73 -10.43 -12.43
N PRO A 105 -4.82 -10.46 -11.63
CA PRO A 105 -5.53 -9.26 -11.20
C PRO A 105 -4.75 -8.45 -10.15
N VAL A 106 -4.68 -7.13 -10.38
CA VAL A 106 -4.05 -6.15 -9.49
C VAL A 106 -5.00 -4.99 -9.19
N LEU A 107 -5.00 -4.51 -7.96
CA LEU A 107 -5.68 -3.29 -7.52
C LEU A 107 -4.68 -2.15 -7.38
N LEU A 108 -5.10 -0.94 -7.71
CA LEU A 108 -4.29 0.27 -7.56
C LEU A 108 -4.95 1.24 -6.58
N LYS A 109 -4.17 1.88 -5.72
CA LYS A 109 -4.68 2.98 -4.88
C LYS A 109 -5.23 4.10 -5.76
N ASP A 110 -6.32 4.75 -5.35
CA ASP A 110 -7.03 5.73 -6.18
C ASP A 110 -6.31 7.06 -6.39
N ASN A 111 -5.06 7.16 -5.98
CA ASN A 111 -4.16 8.25 -6.36
C ASN A 111 -3.21 7.89 -7.52
N ILE A 112 -3.27 6.67 -8.06
CA ILE A 112 -2.43 6.21 -9.19
C ILE A 112 -3.24 6.34 -10.47
N ALA A 113 -2.80 7.19 -11.39
CA ALA A 113 -3.49 7.45 -12.65
C ALA A 113 -3.59 6.23 -13.55
N THR A 114 -4.77 6.04 -14.16
CA THR A 114 -5.00 5.06 -15.22
C THR A 114 -5.67 5.75 -16.41
N GLY A 115 -5.07 5.62 -17.59
CA GLY A 115 -5.58 6.18 -18.85
C GLY A 115 -6.71 5.33 -19.45
N ASP A 116 -7.70 4.98 -18.63
CA ASP A 116 -8.84 4.15 -18.98
C ASP A 116 -10.17 4.80 -18.54
N ARG A 117 -11.21 4.02 -18.33
CA ARG A 117 -12.54 4.54 -17.98
C ARG A 117 -12.72 4.82 -16.49
N MET A 118 -11.75 4.47 -15.66
CA MET A 118 -11.79 4.74 -14.22
C MET A 118 -11.35 6.17 -13.91
N SER A 119 -11.86 6.70 -12.80
CA SER A 119 -11.40 7.96 -12.22
C SER A 119 -10.08 7.77 -11.49
N THR A 120 -9.36 8.87 -11.25
CA THR A 120 -8.25 8.97 -10.32
C THR A 120 -8.47 10.20 -9.46
N SER A 121 -8.89 9.99 -8.21
CA SER A 121 -9.48 11.07 -7.42
C SER A 121 -8.80 11.36 -6.09
N ALA A 122 -7.81 10.56 -5.66
CA ALA A 122 -7.31 10.59 -4.29
C ALA A 122 -8.45 10.53 -3.23
N GLY A 123 -9.59 9.92 -3.58
CA GLY A 123 -10.77 9.81 -2.73
C GLY A 123 -11.63 11.07 -2.64
N SER A 124 -11.25 12.18 -3.26
CA SER A 124 -11.98 13.43 -3.21
C SER A 124 -13.08 13.54 -4.26
N LEU A 125 -14.21 14.14 -3.88
CA LEU A 125 -15.28 14.51 -4.81
C LEU A 125 -14.84 15.58 -5.82
N ALA A 126 -13.81 16.36 -5.52
CA ALA A 126 -13.26 17.35 -6.44
C ALA A 126 -12.71 16.73 -7.74
N LEU A 127 -12.34 15.45 -7.71
CA LEU A 127 -11.86 14.71 -8.87
C LEU A 127 -12.75 13.50 -9.22
N ASP A 128 -13.95 13.40 -8.66
CA ASP A 128 -14.89 12.33 -9.02
C ASP A 128 -15.30 12.45 -10.50
N GLY A 129 -15.23 11.34 -11.23
CA GLY A 129 -15.44 11.30 -12.68
C GLY A 129 -14.29 11.85 -13.53
N VAL A 130 -13.24 12.39 -12.92
CA VAL A 130 -12.05 12.87 -13.64
C VAL A 130 -11.17 11.68 -14.03
N ARG A 131 -11.04 11.45 -15.35
CA ARG A 131 -10.18 10.41 -15.92
C ARG A 131 -8.81 11.00 -16.23
N ALA A 132 -7.76 10.29 -15.87
CA ALA A 132 -6.42 10.73 -16.23
C ALA A 132 -6.20 10.65 -17.76
N THR A 133 -5.42 11.58 -18.29
CA THR A 133 -5.13 11.65 -19.73
C THR A 133 -4.26 10.50 -20.23
N ARG A 134 -3.52 9.84 -19.31
CA ARG A 134 -2.65 8.69 -19.58
C ARG A 134 -2.40 7.89 -18.30
N ASP A 135 -1.85 6.69 -18.45
CA ASP A 135 -1.42 5.88 -17.32
C ASP A 135 -0.28 6.55 -16.53
N ALA A 136 -0.25 6.33 -15.22
CA ALA A 136 0.96 6.45 -14.42
C ALA A 136 2.00 5.42 -14.91
N PHE A 137 3.29 5.70 -14.70
CA PHE A 137 4.35 4.77 -15.07
C PHE A 137 4.10 3.36 -14.51
N VAL A 138 3.75 3.25 -13.23
CA VAL A 138 3.41 1.97 -12.57
C VAL A 138 2.27 1.24 -13.28
N ALA A 139 1.21 1.94 -13.66
CA ALA A 139 0.06 1.35 -14.37
C ALA A 139 0.45 0.87 -15.77
N ALA A 140 1.23 1.66 -16.51
CA ALA A 140 1.75 1.29 -17.83
C ALA A 140 2.65 0.05 -17.75
N ARG A 141 3.54 -0.03 -16.75
CA ARG A 141 4.41 -1.19 -16.48
C ARG A 141 3.60 -2.45 -16.21
N LEU A 142 2.56 -2.36 -15.38
CA LEU A 142 1.68 -3.48 -15.07
C LEU A 142 0.93 -3.99 -16.29
N ARG A 143 0.42 -3.08 -17.14
CA ARG A 143 -0.21 -3.47 -18.42
C ARG A 143 0.79 -4.13 -19.36
N ALA A 144 2.00 -3.61 -19.45
CA ALA A 144 3.08 -4.21 -20.25
C ALA A 144 3.43 -5.63 -19.76
N ALA A 145 3.42 -5.86 -18.44
CA ALA A 145 3.60 -7.18 -17.83
C ALA A 145 2.39 -8.12 -18.00
N GLY A 146 1.28 -7.64 -18.58
CA GLY A 146 0.06 -8.42 -18.79
C GLY A 146 -0.81 -8.57 -17.53
N ALA A 147 -0.63 -7.72 -16.51
CA ALA A 147 -1.52 -7.70 -15.35
C ALA A 147 -2.89 -7.13 -15.72
N VAL A 148 -3.95 -7.61 -15.06
CA VAL A 148 -5.31 -7.06 -15.20
C VAL A 148 -5.54 -6.05 -14.09
N ILE A 149 -5.57 -4.75 -14.41
CA ILE A 149 -5.98 -3.73 -13.46
C ILE A 149 -7.47 -3.92 -13.17
N LEU A 150 -7.77 -4.47 -11.98
CA LEU A 150 -9.12 -4.88 -11.58
C LEU A 150 -9.97 -3.69 -11.11
N GLY A 151 -9.31 -2.67 -10.55
CA GLY A 151 -10.00 -1.50 -10.01
C GLY A 151 -9.09 -0.63 -9.17
N LYS A 152 -9.71 0.37 -8.54
CA LYS A 152 -9.10 1.31 -7.60
C LYS A 152 -9.48 0.98 -6.17
N THR A 153 -8.52 1.04 -5.24
CA THR A 153 -8.80 0.90 -3.81
C THR A 153 -9.09 2.26 -3.19
N ASN A 154 -10.00 2.26 -2.22
CA ASN A 154 -10.21 3.42 -1.36
C ASN A 154 -8.93 3.75 -0.57
N LEU A 155 -8.86 4.96 -0.04
CA LEU A 155 -7.69 5.48 0.67
C LEU A 155 -8.14 6.52 1.70
N SER A 156 -7.26 6.90 2.61
CA SER A 156 -7.44 8.16 3.34
C SER A 156 -7.34 9.30 2.34
N GLU A 157 -8.32 10.19 2.33
CA GLU A 157 -8.43 11.26 1.34
C GLU A 157 -7.17 12.12 1.27
N TRP A 158 -6.71 12.42 0.04
CA TRP A 158 -5.45 13.13 -0.23
C TRP A 158 -4.25 12.49 0.49
N ALA A 159 -4.27 11.14 0.58
CA ALA A 159 -3.25 10.34 1.25
C ALA A 159 -2.99 10.78 2.72
N ASN A 160 -4.04 11.20 3.44
CA ASN A 160 -4.03 11.76 4.80
C ASN A 160 -3.52 13.21 4.92
N MET A 161 -3.06 13.83 3.83
CA MET A 161 -2.53 15.20 3.86
C MET A 161 -3.64 16.25 3.70
N ARG A 162 -4.76 16.09 4.41
CA ARG A 162 -5.88 17.03 4.40
C ARG A 162 -6.08 17.76 5.72
N SER A 163 -6.10 17.05 6.84
CA SER A 163 -6.44 17.60 8.16
C SER A 163 -5.51 17.08 9.24
N THR A 164 -5.33 17.88 10.29
CA THR A 164 -4.66 17.47 11.54
C THR A 164 -5.48 16.47 12.36
N HIS A 165 -6.75 16.23 12.00
CA HIS A 165 -7.69 15.32 12.65
C HIS A 165 -8.26 14.30 11.66
N SER A 166 -7.51 13.96 10.62
CA SER A 166 -7.91 12.95 9.63
C SER A 166 -8.24 11.62 10.30
N VAL A 167 -9.24 10.92 9.71
CA VAL A 167 -9.55 9.53 10.05
C VAL A 167 -9.08 8.65 8.92
N SER A 168 -8.06 7.83 9.18
CA SER A 168 -7.48 6.94 8.16
C SER A 168 -8.53 6.01 7.56
N GLY A 169 -8.46 5.83 6.23
CA GLY A 169 -9.39 5.01 5.47
C GLY A 169 -10.72 5.67 5.14
N TRP A 170 -10.94 6.93 5.53
CA TRP A 170 -12.08 7.71 5.09
C TRP A 170 -11.75 8.62 3.90
N SER A 171 -12.68 8.71 2.97
CA SER A 171 -12.62 9.66 1.86
C SER A 171 -14.02 10.16 1.49
N GLY A 172 -14.14 11.39 0.99
CA GLY A 172 -15.41 11.99 0.59
C GLY A 172 -16.14 11.19 -0.48
N ARG A 173 -15.38 10.65 -1.45
CA ARG A 173 -15.90 9.81 -2.54
C ARG A 173 -16.20 8.38 -2.10
N GLY A 174 -15.30 7.77 -1.31
CA GLY A 174 -15.35 6.34 -0.97
C GLY A 174 -16.00 6.02 0.37
N GLY A 175 -16.10 6.98 1.30
CA GLY A 175 -16.48 6.73 2.70
C GLY A 175 -15.39 5.95 3.46
N GLN A 176 -15.75 5.31 4.57
CA GLN A 176 -14.82 4.61 5.46
C GLN A 176 -14.53 3.19 5.01
N THR A 177 -13.27 2.84 4.87
CA THR A 177 -12.77 1.45 4.76
C THR A 177 -12.74 0.81 6.14
N ARG A 178 -13.23 -0.43 6.26
CA ARG A 178 -13.29 -1.19 7.51
C ARG A 178 -12.20 -2.24 7.60
N ASN A 179 -11.68 -2.47 8.81
CA ASN A 179 -10.66 -3.48 9.04
C ASN A 179 -11.29 -4.89 8.99
N PRO A 180 -10.76 -5.82 8.15
CA PRO A 180 -11.29 -7.18 8.04
C PRO A 180 -11.13 -8.03 9.32
N TYR A 181 -10.21 -7.66 10.21
CA TYR A 181 -9.96 -8.37 11.46
C TYR A 181 -10.87 -7.92 12.61
N ALA A 182 -11.47 -6.71 12.51
CA ALA A 182 -12.55 -6.24 13.38
C ALA A 182 -13.18 -5.01 12.71
N LEU A 183 -14.49 -5.10 12.40
CA LEU A 183 -15.18 -4.14 11.53
C LEU A 183 -15.37 -2.75 12.14
N ASP A 184 -15.18 -2.61 13.46
CA ASP A 184 -15.18 -1.34 14.19
C ASP A 184 -13.79 -0.70 14.30
N ARG A 185 -12.76 -1.37 13.77
CA ARG A 185 -11.37 -0.90 13.83
C ARG A 185 -10.93 -0.22 12.55
N ASN A 186 -9.97 0.70 12.72
CA ASN A 186 -9.33 1.39 11.62
C ASN A 186 -8.38 0.45 10.86
N THR A 187 -8.21 0.69 9.57
CA THR A 187 -7.27 -0.02 8.70
C THR A 187 -5.88 0.59 8.70
N SER A 188 -5.70 1.71 9.41
CA SER A 188 -4.62 2.65 9.15
C SER A 188 -4.71 3.18 7.71
N GLY A 189 -3.71 3.98 7.31
CA GLY A 189 -3.68 4.61 6.00
C GLY A 189 -2.28 5.10 5.60
N SER A 190 -2.21 5.72 4.46
CA SER A 190 -3.33 6.10 3.60
C SER A 190 -3.74 5.03 2.59
N SER A 191 -2.98 3.93 2.38
CA SER A 191 -3.34 2.82 1.47
C SER A 191 -4.33 1.83 2.11
N SER A 192 -5.35 2.36 2.76
CA SER A 192 -6.34 1.65 3.60
C SER A 192 -7.07 0.55 2.85
N GLY A 193 -7.61 0.87 1.68
CA GLY A 193 -8.33 -0.08 0.85
C GLY A 193 -7.44 -1.18 0.29
N ALA A 194 -6.17 -0.88 -0.05
CA ALA A 194 -5.21 -1.89 -0.50
C ALA A 194 -4.92 -2.89 0.63
N GLY A 195 -4.68 -2.41 1.87
CA GLY A 195 -4.51 -3.25 3.05
C GLY A 195 -5.70 -4.17 3.29
N ALA A 196 -6.91 -3.61 3.40
CA ALA A 196 -8.14 -4.36 3.64
C ALA A 196 -8.46 -5.34 2.51
N ALA A 197 -8.30 -4.92 1.24
CA ALA A 197 -8.56 -5.76 0.07
C ALA A 197 -7.63 -6.98 0.01
N MET A 198 -6.33 -6.78 0.27
CA MET A 198 -5.37 -7.89 0.27
C MET A 198 -5.59 -8.84 1.45
N ALA A 199 -5.89 -8.33 2.63
CA ALA A 199 -6.24 -9.15 3.80
C ALA A 199 -7.45 -10.05 3.51
N ALA A 200 -8.49 -9.50 2.89
CA ALA A 200 -9.74 -10.19 2.56
C ALA A 200 -9.69 -11.01 1.25
N GLY A 201 -8.56 -11.02 0.53
CA GLY A 201 -8.40 -11.76 -0.72
C GLY A 201 -9.30 -11.24 -1.85
N LEU A 202 -9.43 -9.91 -2.02
CA LEU A 202 -10.25 -9.29 -3.08
C LEU A 202 -9.52 -9.14 -4.42
N ALA A 203 -8.23 -9.39 -4.45
CA ALA A 203 -7.40 -9.53 -5.65
C ALA A 203 -6.14 -10.35 -5.30
N THR A 204 -5.32 -10.64 -6.31
CA THR A 204 -4.03 -11.32 -6.08
C THR A 204 -3.00 -10.35 -5.53
N LEU A 205 -2.94 -9.14 -6.09
CA LEU A 205 -1.93 -8.11 -5.84
C LEU A 205 -2.57 -6.74 -5.64
N ALA A 206 -1.88 -5.85 -4.91
CA ALA A 206 -2.22 -4.43 -4.86
C ALA A 206 -0.96 -3.55 -4.84
N ILE A 207 -1.11 -2.31 -5.34
CA ILE A 207 -0.13 -1.23 -5.23
C ILE A 207 -0.69 -0.17 -4.29
N GLY A 208 0.09 0.16 -3.27
CA GLY A 208 -0.09 1.32 -2.42
C GLY A 208 0.87 2.44 -2.77
N THR A 209 0.74 3.57 -2.09
CA THR A 209 1.72 4.67 -2.11
C THR A 209 2.06 5.07 -0.70
N GLU A 210 3.28 5.53 -0.49
CA GLU A 210 3.75 5.98 0.80
C GLU A 210 4.58 7.26 0.67
N THR A 211 4.27 8.21 1.52
CA THR A 211 5.10 9.36 1.86
C THR A 211 5.78 9.10 3.19
N ASP A 212 4.98 8.78 4.25
CA ASP A 212 5.43 8.18 5.51
C ASP A 212 4.36 7.20 6.03
N GLY A 213 4.72 5.94 6.18
CA GLY A 213 3.89 4.88 6.76
C GLY A 213 2.76 4.35 5.87
N SER A 214 2.42 5.03 4.78
CA SER A 214 1.17 4.78 4.05
C SER A 214 1.09 3.46 3.26
N ILE A 215 2.16 2.66 3.20
CA ILE A 215 2.18 1.26 2.76
C ILE A 215 2.35 0.35 3.97
N VAL A 216 3.42 0.61 4.76
CA VAL A 216 3.85 -0.34 5.79
C VAL A 216 2.88 -0.37 6.98
N SER A 217 2.29 0.76 7.38
CA SER A 217 1.34 0.82 8.48
C SER A 217 0.03 0.08 8.16
N PRO A 218 -0.72 0.38 7.07
CA PRO A 218 -1.91 -0.40 6.73
C PRO A 218 -1.58 -1.86 6.39
N ALA A 219 -0.37 -2.18 5.88
CA ALA A 219 0.05 -3.57 5.68
C ALA A 219 0.17 -4.32 7.02
N SER A 220 0.84 -3.73 8.02
CA SER A 220 0.95 -4.28 9.38
C SER A 220 -0.43 -4.49 10.02
N ILE A 221 -1.24 -3.45 10.05
CA ILE A 221 -2.57 -3.42 10.66
C ILE A 221 -3.56 -4.38 10.00
N CYS A 222 -3.39 -4.65 8.70
CA CYS A 222 -4.20 -5.61 7.94
C CYS A 222 -3.53 -6.98 7.76
N GLY A 223 -2.40 -7.25 8.44
CA GLY A 223 -1.75 -8.56 8.47
C GLY A 223 -1.29 -9.05 7.10
N ILE A 224 -0.71 -8.18 6.30
CA ILE A 224 -0.15 -8.46 4.97
C ILE A 224 1.29 -7.97 4.87
N VAL A 225 1.96 -8.26 3.76
CA VAL A 225 3.29 -7.77 3.43
C VAL A 225 3.17 -6.41 2.72
N GLY A 226 4.00 -5.45 3.12
CA GLY A 226 4.16 -4.16 2.45
C GLY A 226 5.63 -3.87 2.18
N ILE A 227 5.94 -3.36 0.98
CA ILE A 227 7.28 -2.88 0.63
C ILE A 227 7.20 -1.42 0.22
N LYS A 228 7.81 -0.55 0.99
CA LYS A 228 8.17 0.80 0.57
C LYS A 228 9.59 0.74 -0.01
N PRO A 229 9.76 0.92 -1.31
CA PRO A 229 11.09 0.88 -1.91
C PRO A 229 11.91 2.14 -1.63
N THR A 230 13.18 2.12 -2.01
CA THR A 230 14.03 3.30 -2.07
C THR A 230 13.40 4.35 -3.00
N LEU A 231 13.44 5.61 -2.60
CA LEU A 231 13.00 6.73 -3.44
C LEU A 231 13.71 6.71 -4.79
N GLY A 232 12.94 6.72 -5.87
CA GLY A 232 13.46 6.63 -7.23
C GLY A 232 13.70 5.21 -7.76
N LEU A 233 13.41 4.14 -6.99
CA LEU A 233 13.36 2.79 -7.55
C LEU A 233 12.10 2.60 -8.40
N VAL A 234 10.99 3.16 -7.96
CA VAL A 234 9.70 3.17 -8.65
C VAL A 234 9.34 4.61 -8.99
N SER A 235 8.93 4.86 -10.22
CA SER A 235 8.53 6.19 -10.67
C SER A 235 7.25 6.67 -10.00
N ARG A 236 7.20 7.98 -9.72
CA ARG A 236 6.04 8.70 -9.19
C ARG A 236 5.20 9.37 -10.28
N SER A 237 5.63 9.30 -11.55
CA SER A 237 4.89 9.91 -12.66
C SER A 237 3.46 9.40 -12.74
N GLY A 238 2.49 10.31 -12.66
CA GLY A 238 1.07 10.01 -12.69
C GLY A 238 0.49 9.53 -11.36
N ILE A 239 1.21 9.71 -10.27
CA ILE A 239 0.68 9.53 -8.91
C ILE A 239 0.32 10.91 -8.37
N ILE A 240 -0.90 11.08 -7.84
CA ILE A 240 -1.29 12.30 -7.12
C ILE A 240 -0.37 12.43 -5.91
N PRO A 241 0.42 13.51 -5.82
CA PRO A 241 1.52 13.62 -4.86
C PRO A 241 1.09 14.15 -3.50
N ILE A 242 1.99 13.96 -2.52
CA ILE A 242 2.14 14.83 -1.36
C ILE A 242 3.47 15.59 -1.50
N ALA A 243 4.60 14.85 -1.62
CA ALA A 243 5.92 15.44 -1.59
C ALA A 243 6.92 14.65 -2.45
N HIS A 244 7.52 15.28 -3.43
CA HIS A 244 8.48 14.63 -4.33
C HIS A 244 9.77 14.16 -3.62
N SER A 245 10.08 14.66 -2.44
CA SER A 245 11.25 14.23 -1.66
C SER A 245 11.06 12.90 -0.93
N GLN A 246 9.80 12.40 -0.77
CA GLN A 246 9.51 11.19 0.00
C GLN A 246 8.58 10.19 -0.72
N ASP A 247 7.68 10.66 -1.59
CA ASP A 247 6.65 9.83 -2.24
C ASP A 247 7.24 8.65 -3.01
N THR A 248 6.62 7.49 -2.84
CA THR A 248 6.89 6.29 -3.66
C THR A 248 5.65 5.41 -3.76
N ALA A 249 5.62 4.51 -4.76
CA ALA A 249 4.65 3.44 -4.85
C ALA A 249 5.32 2.10 -4.52
N GLY A 250 4.56 1.15 -3.98
CA GLY A 250 5.10 -0.15 -3.66
C GLY A 250 4.07 -1.25 -3.50
N PRO A 251 4.53 -2.51 -3.48
CA PRO A 251 3.71 -3.69 -3.33
C PRO A 251 3.01 -3.77 -1.97
N MET A 252 1.74 -4.16 -2.00
CA MET A 252 0.97 -4.64 -0.85
C MET A 252 0.38 -6.00 -1.22
N THR A 253 0.82 -7.07 -0.55
CA THR A 253 0.52 -8.44 -0.97
C THR A 253 0.37 -9.37 0.23
N ARG A 254 -0.09 -10.60 -0.01
CA ARG A 254 -0.22 -11.60 1.07
C ARG A 254 1.08 -12.32 1.39
N THR A 255 2.06 -12.32 0.47
CA THR A 255 3.35 -13.02 0.62
C THR A 255 4.51 -12.14 0.16
N VAL A 256 5.69 -12.37 0.74
CA VAL A 256 6.94 -11.71 0.30
C VAL A 256 7.28 -12.08 -1.14
N ALA A 257 6.96 -13.32 -1.56
CA ALA A 257 7.20 -13.76 -2.93
C ALA A 257 6.40 -12.95 -3.95
N ASP A 258 5.11 -12.71 -3.69
CA ASP A 258 4.26 -11.88 -4.55
C ASP A 258 4.74 -10.41 -4.56
N ALA A 259 5.18 -9.90 -3.40
CA ALA A 259 5.72 -8.54 -3.29
C ALA A 259 6.99 -8.36 -4.14
N ALA A 260 7.89 -9.34 -4.13
CA ALA A 260 9.11 -9.33 -4.93
C ALA A 260 8.81 -9.33 -6.44
N LEU A 261 7.88 -10.19 -6.89
CA LEU A 261 7.45 -10.25 -8.29
C LEU A 261 6.80 -8.92 -8.73
N LEU A 262 5.97 -8.35 -7.87
CA LEU A 262 5.27 -7.11 -8.17
C LEU A 262 6.25 -5.92 -8.20
N LEU A 263 7.21 -5.86 -7.25
CA LEU A 263 8.25 -4.82 -7.26
C LEU A 263 9.09 -4.86 -8.52
N ALA A 264 9.51 -6.05 -8.96
CA ALA A 264 10.26 -6.24 -10.21
C ALA A 264 9.49 -5.71 -11.44
N ALA A 265 8.17 -5.88 -11.45
CA ALA A 265 7.34 -5.42 -12.57
C ALA A 265 7.21 -3.89 -12.64
N ILE A 266 7.20 -3.19 -11.49
CA ILE A 266 6.95 -1.74 -11.44
C ILE A 266 8.22 -0.89 -11.31
N ALA A 267 9.35 -1.48 -10.91
CA ALA A 267 10.64 -0.80 -10.82
C ALA A 267 11.19 -0.43 -12.21
N GLY A 268 11.90 0.69 -12.30
CA GLY A 268 12.59 1.09 -13.54
C GLY A 268 12.76 2.58 -13.70
N ALA A 269 13.63 2.96 -14.64
CA ALA A 269 13.87 4.34 -15.01
C ALA A 269 12.70 4.91 -15.81
N ASP A 270 12.32 6.14 -15.49
CA ASP A 270 11.28 6.92 -16.15
C ASP A 270 11.83 8.31 -16.48
N PRO A 271 11.89 8.73 -17.76
CA PRO A 271 12.37 10.06 -18.12
C PRO A 271 11.52 11.20 -17.52
N ASP A 272 10.28 10.90 -17.14
CA ASP A 272 9.35 11.87 -16.54
C ASP A 272 9.53 12.02 -15.01
N ASP A 273 10.38 11.21 -14.37
CA ASP A 273 10.71 11.27 -12.94
C ASP A 273 12.22 11.26 -12.72
N ALA A 274 12.79 12.45 -12.44
CA ALA A 274 14.22 12.66 -12.26
C ALA A 274 14.82 11.78 -11.12
N ALA A 275 14.04 11.43 -10.08
CA ALA A 275 14.53 10.56 -9.01
C ALA A 275 14.87 9.16 -9.49
N THR A 276 14.32 8.72 -10.61
CA THR A 276 14.62 7.41 -11.20
C THR A 276 15.91 7.39 -12.03
N GLN A 277 16.51 8.56 -12.30
CA GLN A 277 17.66 8.76 -13.19
C GLN A 277 19.01 8.78 -12.42
N THR A 278 19.13 8.07 -11.32
CA THR A 278 20.33 8.12 -10.46
C THR A 278 21.59 7.52 -11.08
N GLY A 279 21.49 6.83 -12.22
CA GLY A 279 22.63 6.20 -12.89
C GLY A 279 23.19 4.96 -12.15
N GLU A 280 22.60 4.58 -11.02
CA GLU A 280 22.99 3.36 -10.29
C GLU A 280 22.33 2.13 -10.91
N ASP A 281 23.07 1.02 -10.98
CA ASP A 281 22.53 -0.29 -11.36
C ASP A 281 21.52 -0.75 -10.30
N LYS A 282 20.24 -0.65 -10.64
CA LYS A 282 19.14 -1.06 -9.74
C LYS A 282 18.88 -2.55 -9.95
N PRO A 283 18.94 -3.37 -8.88
CA PRO A 283 18.62 -4.78 -9.02
C PRO A 283 17.18 -4.93 -9.53
N GLY A 284 17.01 -5.60 -10.68
CA GLY A 284 15.70 -5.80 -11.31
C GLY A 284 15.05 -7.15 -11.03
N ASP A 285 15.84 -8.15 -10.63
CA ASP A 285 15.36 -9.50 -10.33
C ASP A 285 15.31 -9.77 -8.84
N TYR A 286 14.22 -9.29 -8.21
CA TYR A 286 13.99 -9.58 -6.78
C TYR A 286 13.52 -11.01 -6.53
N ALA A 287 13.16 -11.79 -7.57
CA ALA A 287 12.80 -13.20 -7.43
C ALA A 287 14.03 -14.05 -7.03
N ALA A 288 15.22 -13.65 -7.43
CA ALA A 288 16.47 -14.30 -7.01
C ALA A 288 16.78 -14.10 -5.50
N ALA A 289 16.18 -13.09 -4.86
CA ALA A 289 16.31 -12.84 -3.42
C ALA A 289 15.43 -13.77 -2.56
N LEU A 290 14.50 -14.53 -3.13
CA LEU A 290 13.59 -15.40 -2.41
C LEU A 290 14.29 -16.68 -1.92
N ARG A 291 15.13 -16.54 -0.88
CA ARG A 291 15.94 -17.62 -0.31
C ARG A 291 15.57 -17.85 1.15
N THR A 292 15.39 -19.10 1.53
CA THR A 292 15.05 -19.50 2.92
C THR A 292 16.21 -19.34 3.90
N ASP A 293 17.43 -19.20 3.41
CA ASP A 293 18.65 -18.93 4.17
C ASP A 293 19.00 -17.44 4.25
N GLY A 294 18.10 -16.54 3.85
CA GLY A 294 18.34 -15.10 3.77
C GLY A 294 18.70 -14.40 5.10
N LEU A 295 18.46 -15.06 6.23
CA LEU A 295 18.85 -14.59 7.57
C LEU A 295 20.17 -15.19 8.07
N GLN A 296 20.70 -16.21 7.41
CA GLN A 296 21.93 -16.89 7.84
C GLN A 296 23.12 -15.92 7.84
N GLY A 297 23.77 -15.78 9.01
CA GLY A 297 24.93 -14.92 9.20
C GLY A 297 24.63 -13.41 9.18
N LYS A 298 23.36 -13.01 9.11
CA LYS A 298 22.95 -11.60 9.12
C LYS A 298 23.06 -11.00 10.52
N ARG A 299 23.48 -9.74 10.59
CA ARG A 299 23.58 -8.95 11.81
C ARG A 299 22.50 -7.88 11.81
N LEU A 300 21.51 -7.99 12.70
CA LEU A 300 20.33 -7.13 12.73
C LEU A 300 20.33 -6.24 13.98
N GLY A 301 20.13 -4.95 13.78
CA GLY A 301 19.94 -3.98 14.86
C GLY A 301 18.49 -3.95 15.32
N VAL A 302 18.23 -4.30 16.57
CA VAL A 302 16.92 -4.17 17.18
C VAL A 302 16.77 -2.74 17.69
N ALA A 303 15.98 -1.91 17.00
CA ALA A 303 15.82 -0.49 17.32
C ALA A 303 14.90 -0.31 18.56
N ARG A 304 15.50 -0.39 19.77
CA ARG A 304 14.79 -0.44 21.05
C ARG A 304 13.99 0.81 21.36
N ASN A 305 14.32 1.96 20.80
CA ASN A 305 13.55 3.20 20.98
C ASN A 305 12.16 3.18 20.29
N PHE A 306 11.84 2.13 19.52
CA PHE A 306 10.50 1.88 18.96
C PHE A 306 9.71 0.81 19.72
N PHE A 307 10.22 0.33 20.84
CA PHE A 307 9.55 -0.54 21.79
C PHE A 307 9.03 0.28 23.00
N GLY A 308 8.23 -0.36 23.85
CA GLY A 308 7.73 0.26 25.10
C GLY A 308 6.38 0.97 24.96
N ASN A 309 5.86 1.11 23.74
CA ASN A 309 4.59 1.80 23.50
C ASN A 309 3.37 0.92 23.77
N HIS A 310 3.48 -0.39 23.55
CA HIS A 310 2.39 -1.34 23.72
C HIS A 310 2.92 -2.70 24.20
N PRO A 311 2.82 -3.04 25.50
CA PRO A 311 3.46 -4.25 26.06
C PRO A 311 3.08 -5.56 25.36
N ALA A 312 1.83 -5.71 24.88
CA ALA A 312 1.43 -6.92 24.17
C ALA A 312 2.01 -7.02 22.75
N VAL A 313 2.21 -5.88 22.07
CA VAL A 313 2.94 -5.84 20.78
C VAL A 313 4.41 -6.18 21.01
N ASP A 314 5.03 -5.58 22.03
CA ASP A 314 6.43 -5.86 22.39
C ASP A 314 6.67 -7.33 22.69
N ALA A 315 5.72 -7.98 23.38
CA ALA A 315 5.79 -9.41 23.68
C ALA A 315 5.73 -10.26 22.41
N VAL A 316 4.82 -9.92 21.47
CA VAL A 316 4.74 -10.60 20.16
C VAL A 316 6.06 -10.43 19.39
N ILE A 317 6.55 -9.19 19.24
CA ILE A 317 7.77 -8.94 18.48
C ILE A 317 9.00 -9.56 19.15
N THR A 318 9.08 -9.55 20.49
CA THR A 318 10.18 -10.22 21.21
C THR A 318 10.21 -11.73 20.94
N ALA A 319 9.04 -12.38 20.84
CA ALA A 319 8.98 -13.78 20.45
C ALA A 319 9.45 -14.01 19.00
N GLU A 320 9.18 -13.06 18.10
CA GLU A 320 9.61 -13.15 16.69
C GLU A 320 11.11 -12.85 16.53
N LEU A 321 11.73 -12.05 17.41
CA LEU A 321 13.18 -11.89 17.43
C LEU A 321 13.89 -13.23 17.67
N ALA A 322 13.32 -14.11 18.49
CA ALA A 322 13.85 -15.47 18.67
C ALA A 322 13.77 -16.32 17.37
N VAL A 323 12.75 -16.10 16.52
CA VAL A 323 12.68 -16.75 15.20
C VAL A 323 13.83 -16.28 14.31
N LEU A 324 14.12 -14.96 14.28
CA LEU A 324 15.27 -14.43 13.52
C LEU A 324 16.60 -15.08 13.96
N GLN A 325 16.82 -15.21 15.27
CA GLN A 325 18.01 -15.88 15.81
C GLN A 325 18.08 -17.37 15.43
N ALA A 326 16.94 -18.07 15.51
CA ALA A 326 16.86 -19.48 15.11
C ALA A 326 17.14 -19.69 13.61
N GLN A 327 16.92 -18.68 12.77
CA GLN A 327 17.26 -18.67 11.34
C GLN A 327 18.71 -18.20 11.08
N GLY A 328 19.55 -18.05 12.12
CA GLY A 328 20.97 -17.76 12.01
C GLY A 328 21.35 -16.28 12.03
N ALA A 329 20.42 -15.38 12.36
CA ALA A 329 20.74 -13.98 12.54
C ALA A 329 21.36 -13.68 13.92
N THR A 330 22.29 -12.74 13.97
CA THR A 330 22.81 -12.13 15.21
C THR A 330 22.04 -10.86 15.48
N LEU A 331 21.44 -10.73 16.67
CA LEU A 331 20.71 -9.53 17.08
C LEU A 331 21.57 -8.64 17.96
N VAL A 332 21.49 -7.33 17.73
CA VAL A 332 22.19 -6.28 18.49
C VAL A 332 21.16 -5.24 18.91
N ASP A 333 21.02 -5.01 20.21
CA ASP A 333 20.16 -3.93 20.69
C ASP A 333 20.80 -2.58 20.37
N VAL A 334 20.05 -1.72 19.70
CA VAL A 334 20.50 -0.38 19.30
C VAL A 334 19.45 0.69 19.62
N GLN A 335 19.90 1.94 19.68
CA GLN A 335 19.07 3.12 19.68
C GLN A 335 19.28 3.83 18.35
N LEU A 336 18.23 3.96 17.51
CA LEU A 336 18.34 4.71 16.27
C LEU A 336 18.50 6.19 16.60
N PRO A 337 19.62 6.84 16.22
CA PRO A 337 19.86 8.23 16.55
C PRO A 337 18.88 9.16 15.86
N ASN A 338 18.59 10.29 16.49
CA ASN A 338 17.81 11.41 15.95
C ASN A 338 16.36 11.08 15.50
N ALA A 339 15.82 9.93 15.88
CA ALA A 339 14.47 9.51 15.47
C ALA A 339 13.35 10.45 15.96
N ASP A 340 13.65 11.32 16.92
CA ASP A 340 12.78 12.32 17.51
C ASP A 340 12.93 13.73 16.90
N LYS A 341 13.85 13.93 15.92
CA LYS A 341 14.24 15.28 15.49
C LYS A 341 13.60 15.75 14.17
N TYR A 342 13.12 14.86 13.34
CA TYR A 342 12.65 15.24 12.02
C TYR A 342 11.12 15.35 11.86
N GLY A 343 10.33 15.17 12.90
CA GLY A 343 8.86 15.31 12.77
C GLY A 343 8.40 16.67 12.29
N ASP A 344 8.86 17.75 12.94
CA ASP A 344 8.49 19.12 12.55
C ASP A 344 9.10 19.53 11.20
N THR A 345 10.35 19.12 10.94
CA THR A 345 11.04 19.45 9.67
C THR A 345 10.45 18.63 8.51
N GLU A 346 10.01 17.42 8.75
CA GLU A 346 9.26 16.63 7.78
C GLU A 346 7.96 17.32 7.39
N LEU A 347 7.13 17.71 8.36
CA LEU A 347 5.87 18.40 8.09
C LEU A 347 6.09 19.68 7.28
N GLU A 348 7.13 20.48 7.58
CA GLU A 348 7.47 21.66 6.79
C GLU A 348 7.78 21.31 5.34
N VAL A 349 8.53 20.24 5.09
CA VAL A 349 8.85 19.76 3.73
C VAL A 349 7.57 19.33 3.01
N LEU A 350 6.73 18.49 3.64
CA LEU A 350 5.49 18.00 3.04
C LEU A 350 4.54 19.15 2.67
N LEU A 351 4.35 20.10 3.58
CA LEU A 351 3.49 21.28 3.33
C LEU A 351 4.04 22.18 2.21
N SER A 352 5.37 22.31 2.10
CA SER A 352 5.99 23.16 1.08
C SER A 352 5.95 22.56 -0.31
N GLU A 353 6.08 21.22 -0.42
CA GLU A 353 6.08 20.50 -1.69
C GLU A 353 4.66 20.22 -2.21
N PHE A 354 3.66 20.05 -1.32
CA PHE A 354 2.33 19.58 -1.70
C PHE A 354 1.64 20.46 -2.75
N ARG A 355 1.61 21.78 -2.56
CA ARG A 355 0.94 22.68 -3.51
C ARG A 355 1.57 22.64 -4.91
N PRO A 356 2.87 22.90 -5.11
CA PRO A 356 3.45 22.90 -6.44
C PRO A 356 3.36 21.53 -7.11
N ASP A 357 3.52 20.44 -6.38
CA ASP A 357 3.46 19.09 -6.92
C ASP A 357 2.04 18.72 -7.34
N LEU A 358 1.01 19.05 -6.54
CA LEU A 358 -0.39 18.82 -6.89
C LEU A 358 -0.79 19.62 -8.14
N GLU A 359 -0.43 20.90 -8.21
CA GLU A 359 -0.75 21.75 -9.36
C GLU A 359 -0.06 21.25 -10.64
N ALA A 360 1.18 20.76 -10.55
CA ALA A 360 1.88 20.12 -11.67
C ALA A 360 1.19 18.81 -12.11
N TYR A 361 0.73 17.96 -11.16
CA TYR A 361 -0.05 16.77 -11.47
C TYR A 361 -1.36 17.13 -12.19
N LEU A 362 -2.13 18.08 -11.66
CA LEU A 362 -3.41 18.51 -12.24
C LEU A 362 -3.22 19.01 -13.68
N ALA A 363 -2.21 19.83 -13.92
CA ALA A 363 -1.90 20.33 -15.26
C ALA A 363 -1.56 19.21 -16.26
N ARG A 364 -0.85 18.18 -15.80
CA ARG A 364 -0.28 17.15 -16.69
C ARG A 364 -1.21 15.94 -16.90
N TYR A 365 -1.95 15.52 -15.87
CA TYR A 365 -2.75 14.29 -15.88
C TYR A 365 -4.25 14.53 -15.80
N ALA A 366 -4.69 15.68 -15.28
CA ALA A 366 -6.08 16.00 -15.05
C ALA A 366 -6.47 17.42 -15.54
N ALA A 367 -5.92 17.84 -16.69
CA ALA A 367 -6.09 19.19 -17.24
C ALA A 367 -7.57 19.61 -17.49
N HIS A 368 -8.49 18.67 -17.51
CA HIS A 368 -9.94 18.89 -17.64
C HIS A 368 -10.69 18.84 -16.30
N ALA A 369 -9.98 18.68 -15.17
CA ALA A 369 -10.60 18.69 -13.85
C ALA A 369 -11.25 20.04 -13.52
N PRO A 370 -12.27 20.09 -12.65
CA PRO A 370 -12.90 21.33 -12.22
C PRO A 370 -12.02 22.19 -11.29
N ILE A 371 -10.94 21.64 -10.78
CA ILE A 371 -9.91 22.30 -9.96
C ILE A 371 -8.59 22.34 -10.71
N ARG A 372 -7.82 23.41 -10.55
CA ARG A 372 -6.50 23.62 -11.17
C ARG A 372 -5.40 23.89 -10.16
N THR A 373 -5.79 24.42 -9.00
CA THR A 373 -4.89 24.90 -7.96
C THR A 373 -5.30 24.35 -6.60
N MET A 374 -4.39 24.43 -5.64
CA MET A 374 -4.68 24.16 -4.23
C MET A 374 -5.81 25.07 -3.70
N ALA A 375 -5.84 26.33 -4.13
CA ALA A 375 -6.90 27.27 -3.75
C ALA A 375 -8.28 26.83 -4.29
N ASP A 376 -8.34 26.31 -5.53
CA ASP A 376 -9.58 25.78 -6.10
C ASP A 376 -10.08 24.57 -5.31
N LEU A 377 -9.17 23.69 -4.87
CA LEU A 377 -9.50 22.53 -4.04
C LEU A 377 -10.08 22.95 -2.69
N ILE A 378 -9.44 23.89 -1.99
CA ILE A 378 -9.92 24.44 -0.72
C ILE A 378 -11.34 25.01 -0.92
N ALA A 379 -11.52 25.85 -1.92
CA ALA A 379 -12.82 26.45 -2.22
C ALA A 379 -13.88 25.40 -2.65
N PHE A 380 -13.47 24.31 -3.31
CA PHE A 380 -14.36 23.20 -3.62
C PHE A 380 -14.85 22.52 -2.34
N ASN A 381 -13.95 22.17 -1.42
CA ASN A 381 -14.29 21.53 -0.16
C ASN A 381 -15.23 22.40 0.69
N ASP A 382 -15.00 23.73 0.75
CA ASP A 382 -15.88 24.65 1.46
C ASP A 382 -17.30 24.67 0.87
N ARG A 383 -17.43 24.67 -0.46
CA ARG A 383 -18.76 24.60 -1.13
C ARG A 383 -19.46 23.27 -0.93
N HIS A 384 -18.71 22.20 -0.70
CA HIS A 384 -19.21 20.83 -0.51
C HIS A 384 -19.03 20.33 0.92
N ALA A 385 -18.95 21.25 1.90
CA ALA A 385 -18.58 20.96 3.28
C ALA A 385 -19.45 19.86 3.93
N ALA A 386 -20.72 19.78 3.59
CA ALA A 386 -21.61 18.72 4.11
C ALA A 386 -21.17 17.30 3.73
N GLN A 387 -20.36 17.14 2.70
CA GLN A 387 -19.84 15.85 2.22
C GLN A 387 -18.35 15.73 2.49
N GLU A 388 -17.54 16.73 2.06
CA GLU A 388 -16.09 16.72 2.14
C GLU A 388 -15.59 17.00 3.56
N LEU A 389 -16.15 17.97 4.27
CA LEU A 389 -15.72 18.37 5.62
C LEU A 389 -16.63 17.77 6.72
N ARG A 390 -17.28 16.64 6.43
CA ARG A 390 -18.27 16.04 7.31
C ARG A 390 -17.71 15.60 8.67
N HIS A 391 -16.48 15.13 8.71
CA HIS A 391 -15.87 14.53 9.90
C HIS A 391 -14.70 15.36 10.41
N PHE A 392 -13.92 15.98 9.51
CA PHE A 392 -12.74 16.75 9.84
C PHE A 392 -12.49 17.84 8.78
N GLY A 393 -11.64 18.82 9.13
CA GLY A 393 -11.36 19.99 8.31
C GLY A 393 -10.36 19.77 7.18
N GLN A 394 -9.67 20.86 6.79
CA GLN A 394 -8.67 20.88 5.71
C GLN A 394 -7.44 21.72 6.07
N GLU A 395 -7.00 21.61 7.32
CA GLU A 395 -5.95 22.48 7.90
C GLU A 395 -4.62 22.34 7.17
N HIS A 396 -4.26 21.11 6.73
CA HIS A 396 -3.03 20.90 5.97
C HIS A 396 -3.09 21.49 4.56
N LEU A 397 -4.25 21.46 3.87
CA LEU A 397 -4.40 22.12 2.57
C LEU A 397 -4.22 23.64 2.72
N ILE A 398 -4.83 24.25 3.75
CA ILE A 398 -4.70 25.68 4.05
C ILE A 398 -3.25 26.03 4.40
N ALA A 399 -2.59 25.20 5.21
CA ALA A 399 -1.20 25.38 5.59
C ALA A 399 -0.25 25.25 4.39
N ALA A 400 -0.48 24.27 3.49
CA ALA A 400 0.29 24.10 2.25
C ALA A 400 0.09 25.30 1.29
N GLN A 401 -1.15 25.79 1.16
CA GLN A 401 -1.46 26.98 0.36
C GLN A 401 -0.70 28.23 0.85
N ALA A 402 -0.46 28.33 2.16
CA ALA A 402 0.22 29.47 2.77
C ALA A 402 1.76 29.40 2.67
N ARG A 403 2.36 28.30 2.23
CA ARG A 403 3.83 28.15 2.14
C ARG A 403 4.42 29.04 1.03
N SER A 404 5.61 29.58 1.31
CA SER A 404 6.29 30.54 0.40
C SER A 404 6.93 29.89 -0.84
N GLY A 405 6.89 28.55 -0.96
CA GLY A 405 7.45 27.78 -2.07
C GLY A 405 8.83 27.20 -1.79
N LEU A 406 9.37 26.47 -2.79
CA LEU A 406 10.58 25.64 -2.65
C LEU A 406 11.89 26.44 -2.51
N ASP A 407 11.87 27.73 -2.83
CA ASP A 407 13.02 28.63 -2.63
C ASP A 407 13.09 29.22 -1.21
N ALA A 408 12.09 28.97 -0.38
CA ALA A 408 12.07 29.45 0.99
C ALA A 408 13.19 28.82 1.81
N ARG A 409 13.84 29.63 2.67
CA ARG A 409 14.91 29.15 3.54
C ARG A 409 14.42 28.07 4.48
N ALA A 410 13.23 28.24 5.07
CA ALA A 410 12.63 27.26 5.98
C ALA A 410 12.51 25.87 5.35
N TYR A 411 12.02 25.79 4.12
CA TYR A 411 11.95 24.54 3.38
C TYR A 411 13.33 23.91 3.14
N ARG A 412 14.29 24.70 2.64
CA ARG A 412 15.64 24.19 2.33
C ARG A 412 16.39 23.69 3.57
N ASP A 413 16.28 24.44 4.67
CA ASP A 413 16.89 24.07 5.95
C ASP A 413 16.22 22.77 6.49
N ALA A 414 14.89 22.70 6.45
CA ALA A 414 14.12 21.51 6.88
C ALA A 414 14.47 20.26 6.05
N LEU A 415 14.55 20.38 4.72
CA LEU A 415 14.93 19.27 3.84
C LEU A 415 16.39 18.81 4.08
N ALA A 416 17.29 19.75 4.34
CA ALA A 416 18.68 19.43 4.68
C ALA A 416 18.78 18.72 6.03
N ASP A 417 18.03 19.16 7.04
CA ASP A 417 17.96 18.53 8.35
C ASP A 417 17.33 17.15 8.30
N ASN A 418 16.25 16.95 7.54
CA ASN A 418 15.65 15.66 7.29
C ASN A 418 16.69 14.66 6.77
N ARG A 419 17.42 15.03 5.72
CA ARG A 419 18.47 14.18 5.13
C ARG A 419 19.62 13.91 6.08
N ARG A 420 20.05 14.90 6.84
CA ARG A 420 21.13 14.77 7.81
C ARG A 420 20.76 13.81 8.94
N TYR A 421 19.62 14.05 9.59
CA TYR A 421 19.20 13.29 10.76
C TYR A 421 18.76 11.87 10.42
N SER A 422 18.08 11.65 9.29
CA SER A 422 17.58 10.33 8.93
C SER A 422 18.64 9.43 8.27
N ARG A 423 19.57 10.03 7.47
CA ARG A 423 20.63 9.31 6.73
C ARG A 423 21.95 9.32 7.49
N ALA A 424 22.79 10.34 7.23
CA ALA A 424 24.19 10.38 7.66
C ALA A 424 24.38 10.27 9.18
N GLU A 425 23.52 10.93 9.97
CA GLU A 425 23.51 10.89 11.44
C GLU A 425 22.48 9.91 12.01
N GLY A 426 21.71 9.22 11.18
CA GLY A 426 20.67 8.26 11.52
C GLY A 426 21.00 6.85 11.06
N ILE A 427 20.26 6.35 10.06
CA ILE A 427 20.33 4.97 9.56
C ILE A 427 21.74 4.60 9.09
N ASP A 428 22.39 5.43 8.24
CA ASP A 428 23.73 5.12 7.72
C ASP A 428 24.76 5.02 8.83
N ARG A 429 24.64 5.89 9.84
CA ARG A 429 25.54 5.89 10.99
C ARG A 429 25.44 4.58 11.77
N ILE A 430 24.23 4.20 12.18
CA ILE A 430 24.06 3.03 13.03
C ILE A 430 24.37 1.72 12.29
N LEU A 431 24.01 1.62 11.00
CA LEU A 431 24.36 0.47 10.17
C LEU A 431 25.87 0.30 10.07
N ARG A 432 26.61 1.39 9.89
CA ARG A 432 28.07 1.37 9.76
C ARG A 432 28.77 1.10 11.11
N GLU A 433 28.41 1.83 12.17
CA GLU A 433 29.08 1.73 13.48
C GLU A 433 28.90 0.36 14.10
N GLU A 434 27.70 -0.20 14.02
CA GLU A 434 27.35 -1.52 14.57
C GLU A 434 27.53 -2.67 13.56
N LYS A 435 27.96 -2.37 12.32
CA LYS A 435 28.14 -3.34 11.22
C LYS A 435 26.88 -4.16 10.98
N LEU A 436 25.75 -3.49 10.83
CA LEU A 436 24.43 -4.12 10.65
C LEU A 436 24.09 -4.30 9.17
N ASP A 437 23.41 -5.41 8.86
CA ASP A 437 22.80 -5.63 7.55
C ASP A 437 21.44 -4.92 7.42
N ALA A 438 20.70 -4.80 8.53
CA ALA A 438 19.41 -4.11 8.59
C ALA A 438 19.03 -3.76 10.04
N LEU A 439 18.04 -2.88 10.18
CA LEU A 439 17.33 -2.61 11.43
C LEU A 439 16.02 -3.38 11.47
N VAL A 440 15.58 -3.80 12.66
CA VAL A 440 14.29 -4.43 12.90
C VAL A 440 13.58 -3.79 14.09
N ALA A 441 12.26 -3.66 14.00
CA ALA A 441 11.41 -3.12 15.06
C ALA A 441 9.93 -3.54 14.84
N PRO A 442 9.02 -3.35 15.82
CA PRO A 442 7.59 -3.36 15.53
C PRO A 442 7.28 -2.35 14.42
N THR A 443 6.46 -2.70 13.44
CA THR A 443 6.03 -1.73 12.41
C THR A 443 5.21 -0.59 13.04
N GLY A 444 4.39 -0.93 14.02
CA GLY A 444 3.57 -0.01 14.81
C GLY A 444 2.73 -0.78 15.82
N GLY A 445 1.71 -0.12 16.38
CA GLY A 445 0.74 -0.70 17.30
C GLY A 445 -0.27 -1.62 16.61
N THR A 446 -1.37 -1.93 17.32
CA THR A 446 -2.54 -2.64 16.79
C THR A 446 -3.57 -1.68 16.22
N ALA A 447 -4.55 -2.18 15.46
CA ALA A 447 -5.66 -1.39 14.96
C ALA A 447 -6.45 -0.74 16.10
N TRP A 448 -6.68 0.59 16.01
CA TRP A 448 -7.49 1.40 16.92
C TRP A 448 -8.96 1.46 16.47
N LEU A 449 -9.85 1.94 17.32
CA LEU A 449 -11.24 2.17 16.95
C LEU A 449 -11.35 3.28 15.91
N THR A 450 -12.23 3.12 14.93
CA THR A 450 -12.56 4.22 14.02
C THR A 450 -13.34 5.29 14.79
N ASP A 451 -12.75 6.47 14.95
CA ASP A 451 -13.29 7.58 15.73
C ASP A 451 -13.36 8.86 14.89
N TYR A 452 -14.58 9.27 14.52
CA TYR A 452 -14.82 10.48 13.72
C TYR A 452 -14.80 11.77 14.56
N ILE A 453 -14.67 11.68 15.89
CA ILE A 453 -14.68 12.83 16.79
C ILE A 453 -13.27 13.21 17.19
N ASN A 454 -12.45 12.22 17.58
CA ASN A 454 -11.11 12.46 18.09
C ASN A 454 -10.01 12.21 17.03
N GLY A 455 -10.37 11.63 15.89
CA GLY A 455 -9.41 11.27 14.86
C GLY A 455 -8.69 9.94 15.11
N ASP A 456 -7.56 9.75 14.45
CA ASP A 456 -6.75 8.54 14.62
C ASP A 456 -6.04 8.50 15.97
N HIS A 457 -5.95 7.30 16.55
CA HIS A 457 -5.22 6.99 17.78
C HIS A 457 -4.08 6.00 17.47
N ASP A 458 -3.33 6.28 16.40
CA ASP A 458 -2.15 5.52 16.05
C ASP A 458 -1.01 5.81 17.04
N GLY A 459 -0.46 4.78 17.64
CA GLY A 459 0.74 4.92 18.46
C GLY A 459 1.99 5.13 17.59
N PRO A 460 3.15 5.41 18.23
CA PRO A 460 4.42 5.51 17.51
C PRO A 460 4.69 4.29 16.63
N GLY A 461 5.13 4.53 15.40
CA GLY A 461 5.51 3.52 14.41
C GLY A 461 6.96 3.66 13.96
N PHE A 462 7.46 2.67 13.21
CA PHE A 462 8.84 2.63 12.70
C PHE A 462 8.95 3.10 11.24
N SER A 463 7.95 3.82 10.70
CA SER A 463 7.95 4.23 9.30
C SER A 463 8.86 5.43 9.01
N SER A 464 8.78 6.48 9.84
CA SER A 464 9.39 7.79 9.59
C SER A 464 10.90 7.75 9.33
N PRO A 465 11.72 6.94 10.03
CA PRO A 465 13.15 6.88 9.72
C PRO A 465 13.44 6.52 8.26
N ALA A 466 12.77 5.49 7.74
CA ALA A 466 12.95 5.04 6.36
C ALA A 466 12.25 5.95 5.35
N ALA A 467 11.11 6.54 5.70
CA ALA A 467 10.34 7.45 4.87
C ALA A 467 11.15 8.74 4.60
N VAL A 468 11.57 9.42 5.65
CA VAL A 468 12.33 10.68 5.59
C VAL A 468 13.71 10.47 4.95
N ALA A 469 14.35 9.31 5.19
CA ALA A 469 15.59 8.95 4.51
C ALA A 469 15.39 8.62 3.02
N GLY A 470 14.17 8.30 2.58
CA GLY A 470 13.94 7.73 1.25
C GLY A 470 14.53 6.33 1.09
N TYR A 471 14.68 5.56 2.19
CA TYR A 471 15.30 4.22 2.23
C TYR A 471 14.24 3.12 2.24
N PRO A 472 14.58 1.88 1.84
CA PRO A 472 13.61 0.81 1.74
C PRO A 472 13.16 0.30 3.12
N HIS A 473 11.87 -0.09 3.17
CA HIS A 473 11.23 -0.64 4.35
C HIS A 473 10.31 -1.80 3.95
N VAL A 474 10.48 -2.94 4.57
CA VAL A 474 9.62 -4.13 4.38
C VAL A 474 8.94 -4.47 5.69
N THR A 475 7.61 -4.59 5.70
CA THR A 475 6.86 -5.13 6.83
C THR A 475 6.29 -6.50 6.50
N VAL A 476 6.35 -7.42 7.46
CA VAL A 476 5.83 -8.80 7.35
C VAL A 476 4.96 -9.10 8.57
N PRO A 477 3.85 -9.84 8.43
CA PRO A 477 3.03 -10.25 9.58
C PRO A 477 3.85 -10.99 10.65
N ALA A 478 3.75 -10.54 11.91
CA ALA A 478 4.50 -11.07 13.04
C ALA A 478 3.63 -11.80 14.07
N GLY A 479 2.33 -11.65 13.99
CA GLY A 479 1.39 -12.26 14.93
C GLY A 479 0.16 -11.41 15.14
N GLN A 480 -0.50 -11.63 16.26
CA GLN A 480 -1.75 -10.92 16.60
C GLN A 480 -1.82 -10.61 18.08
N VAL A 481 -2.43 -9.49 18.43
CA VAL A 481 -2.84 -9.14 19.79
C VAL A 481 -4.37 -9.10 19.82
N HIS A 482 -5.01 -9.97 20.57
CA HIS A 482 -6.46 -10.15 20.59
C HIS A 482 -7.10 -10.30 19.19
N GLY A 483 -6.42 -11.02 18.29
CA GLY A 483 -6.88 -11.21 16.90
C GLY A 483 -6.56 -10.06 15.94
N LEU A 484 -6.00 -8.95 16.41
CA LEU A 484 -5.54 -7.83 15.58
C LEU A 484 -4.08 -8.04 15.15
N PRO A 485 -3.78 -8.00 13.86
CA PRO A 485 -2.42 -8.19 13.35
C PRO A 485 -1.42 -7.15 13.83
N VAL A 486 -0.17 -7.57 13.92
CA VAL A 486 1.02 -6.72 14.09
C VAL A 486 2.10 -7.16 13.11
N GLY A 487 2.93 -6.21 12.65
CA GLY A 487 4.00 -6.43 11.69
C GLY A 487 5.38 -6.30 12.33
N LEU A 488 6.34 -7.06 11.79
CA LEU A 488 7.77 -6.88 12.01
C LEU A 488 8.36 -6.17 10.81
N SER A 489 9.07 -5.07 11.05
CA SER A 489 9.75 -4.25 10.05
C SER A 489 11.20 -4.64 9.86
N PHE A 490 11.65 -4.56 8.59
CA PHE A 490 13.05 -4.61 8.17
C PHE A 490 13.36 -3.32 7.40
N VAL A 491 14.35 -2.55 7.88
CA VAL A 491 14.78 -1.29 7.27
C VAL A 491 16.27 -1.35 6.98
N GLY A 492 16.68 -0.95 5.78
CA GLY A 492 18.08 -0.93 5.35
C GLY A 492 18.54 0.41 4.83
N GLY A 493 19.76 0.49 4.35
CA GLY A 493 20.27 1.64 3.59
C GLY A 493 19.68 1.69 2.19
N ALA A 494 19.94 2.76 1.44
CA ALA A 494 19.45 2.91 0.06
C ALA A 494 19.81 1.68 -0.80
N TRP A 495 18.88 1.27 -1.67
CA TRP A 495 19.05 0.18 -2.65
C TRP A 495 19.26 -1.21 -2.05
N SER A 496 18.89 -1.41 -0.78
CA SER A 496 19.03 -2.71 -0.10
C SER A 496 17.80 -3.63 -0.23
N GLU A 497 16.86 -3.34 -1.13
CA GLU A 497 15.61 -4.10 -1.28
C GLU A 497 15.83 -5.59 -1.42
N ALA A 498 16.78 -6.03 -2.25
CA ALA A 498 17.05 -7.45 -2.44
C ALA A 498 17.48 -8.15 -1.14
N ALA A 499 18.30 -7.48 -0.31
CA ALA A 499 18.72 -8.00 0.98
C ALA A 499 17.55 -8.05 1.97
N LEU A 500 16.73 -6.98 2.02
CA LEU A 500 15.55 -6.93 2.90
C LEU A 500 14.52 -7.99 2.49
N ILE A 501 14.27 -8.17 1.18
CA ILE A 501 13.37 -9.21 0.67
C ILE A 501 13.88 -10.61 1.05
N ALA A 502 15.19 -10.87 0.95
CA ALA A 502 15.77 -12.17 1.36
C ALA A 502 15.55 -12.46 2.85
N MET A 503 15.80 -11.47 3.72
CA MET A 503 15.58 -11.58 5.15
C MET A 503 14.10 -11.73 5.50
N ALA A 504 13.24 -10.91 4.91
CA ALA A 504 11.80 -10.95 5.10
C ALA A 504 11.19 -12.29 4.62
N TYR A 505 11.65 -12.82 3.49
CA TYR A 505 11.22 -14.11 2.97
C TYR A 505 11.64 -15.27 3.87
N ALA A 506 12.90 -15.30 4.30
CA ALA A 506 13.38 -16.33 5.23
C ALA A 506 12.57 -16.31 6.54
N TYR A 507 12.31 -15.11 7.09
CA TYR A 507 11.45 -14.93 8.26
C TYR A 507 10.01 -15.41 8.00
N GLU A 508 9.38 -15.00 6.89
CA GLU A 508 8.03 -15.41 6.53
C GLU A 508 7.88 -16.93 6.45
N GLN A 509 8.83 -17.61 5.78
CA GLN A 509 8.82 -19.06 5.60
C GLN A 509 9.00 -19.81 6.93
N ALA A 510 9.78 -19.28 7.86
CA ALA A 510 10.01 -19.85 9.18
C ALA A 510 8.82 -19.60 10.13
N SER A 511 8.27 -18.38 10.13
CA SER A 511 7.27 -17.95 11.11
C SER A 511 5.83 -18.28 10.73
N ARG A 512 5.47 -18.09 9.46
CA ARG A 512 4.11 -18.31 8.89
C ARG A 512 3.01 -17.66 9.72
N ARG A 513 3.19 -16.41 10.14
CA ARG A 513 2.31 -15.71 11.10
C ARG A 513 1.02 -15.16 10.49
N ARG A 514 0.94 -14.99 9.17
CA ARG A 514 -0.29 -14.51 8.55
C ARG A 514 -1.47 -15.43 8.86
N ARG A 515 -2.60 -14.84 9.25
CA ARG A 515 -3.89 -15.52 9.44
C ARG A 515 -4.95 -14.82 8.59
N PRO A 516 -5.82 -15.51 7.87
CA PRO A 516 -6.95 -14.89 7.18
C PRO A 516 -7.91 -14.23 8.17
N PRO A 517 -8.54 -13.08 7.80
CA PRO A 517 -9.55 -12.45 8.65
C PRO A 517 -10.87 -13.25 8.66
N THR A 518 -11.66 -13.07 9.72
CA THR A 518 -12.96 -13.69 9.92
C THR A 518 -14.12 -12.71 10.00
N PHE A 519 -13.84 -11.42 9.81
CA PHE A 519 -14.80 -10.31 9.75
C PHE A 519 -15.67 -10.14 11.02
N PRO A 520 -15.15 -10.27 12.24
CA PRO A 520 -15.94 -10.06 13.44
C PRO A 520 -16.36 -8.59 13.56
N ALA A 521 -17.51 -8.34 14.17
CA ALA A 521 -18.01 -6.97 14.38
C ALA A 521 -17.04 -6.14 15.26
N SER A 522 -16.40 -6.76 16.24
CA SER A 522 -15.44 -6.16 17.17
C SER A 522 -14.45 -7.19 17.70
N VAL A 523 -13.43 -6.71 18.41
CA VAL A 523 -12.41 -7.54 19.07
C VAL A 523 -13.01 -8.25 20.28
N ASN A 524 -12.72 -9.56 20.42
CA ASN A 524 -13.02 -10.31 21.62
C ASN A 524 -11.83 -10.29 22.59
N VAL A 525 -11.85 -9.37 23.56
CA VAL A 525 -10.77 -9.25 24.57
C VAL A 525 -10.81 -10.35 25.65
N LYS A 526 -11.86 -11.21 25.64
CA LYS A 526 -12.01 -12.32 26.61
C LYS A 526 -11.49 -13.65 26.06
N ALA A 527 -11.03 -13.66 24.82
CA ALA A 527 -10.52 -14.87 24.16
C ALA A 527 -9.01 -15.01 24.34
#